data_e13b74deea108021c01c929fefda1691
#
_entry.id   e13b74deea108021c01c929fefda1691
#
_cell.length_a   1.000
_cell.length_b   1.000
_cell.length_c   1.000
_cell.angle_alpha   90.00
_cell.angle_beta   90.00
_cell.angle_gamma   90.00
#
_symmetry.space_group_name_H-M   'P 1'
#
loop_
_entity.id
_entity.type
_entity.pdbx_description
1 polymer ?
#
loop_
_entity_poly.entity_id
_entity_poly.type
_entity_poly.pdbx_seq_one_letter_code
_entity_poly.pdbx_strand_id
1 'polypeptide(L)'
;NLKQQRTNTIGVLIPETTNRFFSRAVGGIQKVADMAGMNIMICQSNESYIAEKNNLHSLVSSRVDGLLVSLSRESDRSDHFKPVIDKGIPIVFFDRICEDINASQVFTDNYQIAMEGTEHLISQGCKRIAMMAGQQHLFTSRNRLKGYIDALKKHNLPVMESHIIHTQYASNKVEEYARYIINLPQRPD
;
A
#
# COMPACT_ATOMS: atom_id res chain seq x y z
N ASN A 1 -21.09 -29.75 19.87
CA ASN A 1 -19.94 -28.86 19.69
C ASN A 1 -18.94 -29.50 18.74
N LEU A 2 -19.15 -29.33 17.42
CA LEU A 2 -18.14 -29.61 16.43
C LEU A 2 -17.05 -28.54 16.62
N LYS A 3 -15.92 -28.93 17.22
CA LYS A 3 -14.72 -28.10 17.26
C LYS A 3 -14.46 -27.65 15.83
N GLN A 4 -14.48 -26.33 15.59
CA GLN A 4 -13.97 -25.75 14.35
C GLN A 4 -12.55 -26.30 14.16
N GLN A 5 -12.37 -27.21 13.20
CA GLN A 5 -11.07 -27.77 12.90
C GLN A 5 -10.22 -26.65 12.31
N ARG A 6 -9.24 -26.17 13.08
CA ARG A 6 -8.24 -25.24 12.59
C ARG A 6 -7.46 -25.90 11.47
N THR A 7 -7.21 -25.18 10.39
CA THR A 7 -6.41 -25.67 9.26
C THR A 7 -4.92 -25.36 9.45
N ASN A 8 -4.58 -24.55 10.46
CA ASN A 8 -3.25 -24.00 10.69
C ASN A 8 -2.70 -23.32 9.42
N THR A 9 -3.57 -22.63 8.70
CA THR A 9 -3.23 -21.97 7.45
C THR A 9 -3.63 -20.51 7.48
N ILE A 10 -2.71 -19.61 7.17
CA ILE A 10 -2.94 -18.17 7.00
C ILE A 10 -3.05 -17.86 5.51
N GLY A 11 -4.12 -17.16 5.12
CA GLY A 11 -4.24 -16.61 3.78
C GLY A 11 -3.45 -15.31 3.67
N VAL A 12 -2.66 -15.16 2.61
CA VAL A 12 -1.88 -13.96 2.31
C VAL A 12 -2.33 -13.44 0.95
N LEU A 13 -3.00 -12.30 0.95
CA LEU A 13 -3.48 -11.65 -0.27
C LEU A 13 -2.66 -10.38 -0.53
N ILE A 14 -1.95 -10.37 -1.65
CA ILE A 14 -1.04 -9.29 -2.04
C ILE A 14 -1.26 -8.88 -3.49
N PRO A 15 -0.84 -7.67 -3.88
CA PRO A 15 -0.90 -7.24 -5.27
C PRO A 15 -0.09 -8.12 -6.22
N GLU A 16 1.20 -8.31 -5.93
CA GLU A 16 2.11 -9.07 -6.80
C GLU A 16 3.35 -9.55 -6.03
N THR A 17 3.95 -10.66 -6.48
CA THR A 17 5.19 -11.20 -5.89
C THR A 17 6.45 -10.72 -6.60
N THR A 18 6.34 -10.16 -7.80
CA THR A 18 7.46 -9.62 -8.57
C THR A 18 8.05 -8.36 -7.95
N ASN A 19 7.25 -7.61 -7.21
CA ASN A 19 7.70 -6.45 -6.46
C ASN A 19 8.56 -6.90 -5.26
N ARG A 20 9.78 -6.34 -5.19
CA ARG A 20 10.75 -6.66 -4.14
C ARG A 20 10.23 -6.41 -2.72
N PHE A 21 9.35 -5.44 -2.54
CA PHE A 21 8.73 -5.16 -1.25
C PHE A 21 7.85 -6.34 -0.81
N PHE A 22 6.90 -6.73 -1.66
CA PHE A 22 5.98 -7.83 -1.33
C PHE A 22 6.68 -9.18 -1.21
N SER A 23 7.68 -9.47 -2.05
CA SER A 23 8.45 -10.71 -1.92
C SER A 23 9.19 -10.80 -0.59
N ARG A 24 9.74 -9.68 -0.09
CA ARG A 24 10.37 -9.61 1.23
C ARG A 24 9.35 -9.73 2.37
N ALA A 25 8.21 -9.06 2.26
CA ALA A 25 7.13 -9.16 3.24
C ALA A 25 6.64 -10.60 3.38
N VAL A 26 6.39 -11.28 2.25
CA VAL A 26 6.00 -12.70 2.23
C VAL A 26 7.07 -13.58 2.86
N GLY A 27 8.34 -13.35 2.57
CA GLY A 27 9.45 -14.08 3.21
C GLY A 27 9.47 -13.92 4.74
N GLY A 28 9.17 -12.71 5.24
CA GLY A 28 9.01 -12.46 6.68
C GLY A 28 7.81 -13.16 7.28
N ILE A 29 6.66 -13.13 6.59
CA ILE A 29 5.43 -13.82 6.99
C ILE A 29 5.68 -15.33 7.05
N GLN A 30 6.29 -15.92 6.02
CA GLN A 30 6.60 -17.35 5.97
C GLN A 30 7.45 -17.77 7.18
N LYS A 31 8.52 -17.02 7.45
CA LYS A 31 9.42 -17.32 8.58
C LYS A 31 8.67 -17.38 9.91
N VAL A 32 7.77 -16.43 10.16
CA VAL A 32 6.98 -16.39 11.40
C VAL A 32 5.94 -17.50 11.42
N ALA A 33 5.29 -17.78 10.29
CA ALA A 33 4.33 -18.88 10.18
C ALA A 33 4.99 -20.25 10.47
N ASP A 34 6.17 -20.51 9.89
CA ASP A 34 6.95 -21.74 10.13
C ASP A 34 7.28 -21.92 11.63
N MET A 35 7.71 -20.84 12.31
CA MET A 35 8.00 -20.86 13.73
C MET A 35 6.75 -21.15 14.57
N ALA A 36 5.57 -20.79 14.08
CA ALA A 36 4.27 -21.03 14.73
C ALA A 36 3.61 -22.38 14.32
N GLY A 37 4.25 -23.15 13.46
CA GLY A 37 3.68 -24.41 12.93
C GLY A 37 2.47 -24.17 12.02
N MET A 38 2.43 -23.04 11.32
CA MET A 38 1.36 -22.65 10.41
C MET A 38 1.85 -22.66 8.95
N ASN A 39 0.94 -22.99 8.05
CA ASN A 39 1.15 -22.85 6.61
C ASN A 39 0.71 -21.47 6.13
N ILE A 40 1.21 -21.04 5.00
CA ILE A 40 0.67 -19.87 4.29
C ILE A 40 0.11 -20.27 2.93
N MET A 41 -1.01 -19.63 2.55
CA MET A 41 -1.59 -19.73 1.21
C MET A 41 -1.58 -18.35 0.59
N ILE A 42 -0.80 -18.18 -0.48
CA ILE A 42 -0.60 -16.88 -1.12
C ILE A 42 -1.49 -16.75 -2.35
N CYS A 43 -2.21 -15.63 -2.43
CA CYS A 43 -2.97 -15.21 -3.62
C CYS A 43 -2.51 -13.83 -4.08
N GLN A 44 -2.47 -13.63 -5.41
CA GLN A 44 -2.09 -12.35 -6.01
C GLN A 44 -3.29 -11.72 -6.71
N SER A 45 -3.56 -10.45 -6.42
CA SER A 45 -4.62 -9.70 -7.09
C SER A 45 -4.19 -9.11 -8.44
N ASN A 46 -2.89 -9.06 -8.73
CA ASN A 46 -2.33 -8.37 -9.90
C ASN A 46 -2.86 -6.94 -10.04
N GLU A 47 -2.99 -6.24 -8.92
CA GLU A 47 -3.52 -4.88 -8.80
C GLU A 47 -4.99 -4.71 -9.21
N SER A 48 -5.72 -5.82 -9.42
CA SER A 48 -7.13 -5.82 -9.82
C SER A 48 -8.07 -6.04 -8.63
N TYR A 49 -9.06 -5.15 -8.50
CA TYR A 49 -10.13 -5.28 -7.50
C TYR A 49 -10.94 -6.57 -7.67
N ILE A 50 -11.23 -6.95 -8.92
CA ILE A 50 -12.00 -8.17 -9.22
C ILE A 50 -11.21 -9.41 -8.79
N ALA A 51 -9.92 -9.46 -9.12
CA ALA A 51 -9.06 -10.56 -8.73
C ALA A 51 -8.87 -10.61 -7.19
N GLU A 52 -8.73 -9.46 -6.53
CA GLU A 52 -8.68 -9.37 -5.07
C GLU A 52 -9.92 -10.00 -4.42
N LYS A 53 -11.11 -9.63 -4.87
CA LYS A 53 -12.38 -10.17 -4.38
C LYS A 53 -12.49 -11.69 -4.60
N ASN A 54 -12.12 -12.17 -5.79
CA ASN A 54 -12.17 -13.59 -6.13
C ASN A 54 -11.18 -14.40 -5.28
N ASN A 55 -9.98 -13.90 -5.10
CA ASN A 55 -8.95 -14.52 -4.29
C ASN A 55 -9.31 -14.53 -2.80
N LEU A 56 -9.92 -13.46 -2.30
CA LEU A 56 -10.45 -13.43 -0.94
C LEU A 56 -11.49 -14.53 -0.73
N HIS A 57 -12.43 -14.68 -1.68
CA HIS A 57 -13.41 -15.74 -1.64
C HIS A 57 -12.77 -17.14 -1.65
N SER A 58 -11.74 -17.35 -2.47
CA SER A 58 -11.00 -18.61 -2.56
C SER A 58 -10.28 -18.96 -1.25
N LEU A 59 -9.63 -17.98 -0.62
CA LEU A 59 -8.97 -18.15 0.67
C LEU A 59 -9.96 -18.52 1.78
N VAL A 60 -11.09 -17.81 1.83
CA VAL A 60 -12.18 -18.13 2.79
C VAL A 60 -12.77 -19.52 2.55
N SER A 61 -12.97 -19.92 1.29
CA SER A 61 -13.45 -21.26 0.93
C SER A 61 -12.45 -22.34 1.27
N SER A 62 -11.15 -22.05 1.28
CA SER A 62 -10.07 -22.92 1.72
C SER A 62 -9.96 -23.00 3.25
N ARG A 63 -10.85 -22.33 4.00
CA ARG A 63 -10.93 -22.35 5.46
C ARG A 63 -9.65 -21.90 6.15
N VAL A 64 -9.01 -20.84 5.63
CA VAL A 64 -7.87 -20.23 6.33
C VAL A 64 -8.28 -19.72 7.71
N ASP A 65 -7.40 -19.82 8.69
CA ASP A 65 -7.66 -19.40 10.07
C ASP A 65 -7.57 -17.90 10.28
N GLY A 66 -6.98 -17.18 9.33
CA GLY A 66 -6.86 -15.72 9.31
C GLY A 66 -6.28 -15.23 8.00
N LEU A 67 -6.31 -13.93 7.81
CA LEU A 67 -5.90 -13.27 6.56
C LEU A 67 -4.90 -12.15 6.83
N LEU A 68 -3.86 -12.08 6.02
CA LEU A 68 -2.97 -10.94 5.88
C LEU A 68 -3.20 -10.33 4.49
N VAL A 69 -3.59 -9.07 4.45
CA VAL A 69 -4.06 -8.43 3.21
C VAL A 69 -3.34 -7.11 2.96
N SER A 70 -2.77 -6.96 1.76
CA SER A 70 -2.41 -5.67 1.21
C SER A 70 -3.30 -5.39 0.00
N LEU A 71 -4.02 -4.25 0.03
CA LEU A 71 -5.02 -3.92 -0.98
C LEU A 71 -4.41 -3.76 -2.37
N SER A 72 -5.19 -4.15 -3.38
CA SER A 72 -4.85 -3.84 -4.77
C SER A 72 -4.98 -2.33 -5.04
N ARG A 73 -4.31 -1.87 -6.08
CA ARG A 73 -4.36 -0.46 -6.50
C ARG A 73 -5.74 -0.02 -6.96
N GLU A 74 -6.51 -0.93 -7.54
CA GLU A 74 -7.88 -0.66 -7.98
C GLU A 74 -8.90 -0.65 -6.83
N SER A 75 -8.51 -1.07 -5.62
CA SER A 75 -9.43 -1.16 -4.48
C SER A 75 -9.67 0.21 -3.87
N ASP A 76 -10.75 0.84 -4.30
CA ASP A 76 -11.30 2.10 -3.79
C ASP A 76 -12.40 1.90 -2.74
N ARG A 77 -12.77 0.64 -2.45
CA ARG A 77 -13.81 0.24 -1.50
C ARG A 77 -13.44 -1.07 -0.81
N SER A 78 -14.09 -1.30 0.33
CA SER A 78 -13.75 -2.36 1.27
C SER A 78 -14.90 -3.34 1.57
N ASP A 79 -16.05 -3.17 0.90
CA ASP A 79 -17.28 -3.92 1.18
C ASP A 79 -17.11 -5.44 1.13
N HIS A 80 -16.21 -5.93 0.28
CA HIS A 80 -15.94 -7.34 0.10
C HIS A 80 -15.26 -8.01 1.31
N PHE A 81 -14.66 -7.23 2.23
CA PHE A 81 -14.08 -7.76 3.47
C PHE A 81 -15.09 -7.90 4.60
N LYS A 82 -16.18 -7.12 4.60
CA LYS A 82 -17.20 -7.15 5.66
C LYS A 82 -17.76 -8.57 5.90
N PRO A 83 -18.17 -9.33 4.85
CA PRO A 83 -18.70 -10.68 5.06
C PRO A 83 -17.68 -11.66 5.65
N VAL A 84 -16.38 -11.39 5.51
CA VAL A 84 -15.31 -12.22 6.07
C VAL A 84 -15.17 -11.95 7.56
N ILE A 85 -15.22 -10.69 7.94
CA ILE A 85 -15.17 -10.24 9.34
C ILE A 85 -16.42 -10.72 10.09
N ASP A 86 -17.59 -10.62 9.48
CA ASP A 86 -18.86 -11.07 10.04
C ASP A 86 -18.86 -12.59 10.32
N LYS A 87 -18.09 -13.36 9.56
CA LYS A 87 -17.84 -14.80 9.81
C LYS A 87 -16.83 -15.06 10.92
N GLY A 88 -16.25 -14.02 11.53
CA GLY A 88 -15.27 -14.13 12.59
C GLY A 88 -13.86 -14.52 12.13
N ILE A 89 -13.54 -14.38 10.83
CA ILE A 89 -12.19 -14.63 10.32
C ILE A 89 -11.36 -13.36 10.56
N PRO A 90 -10.27 -13.42 11.36
CA PRO A 90 -9.44 -12.28 11.63
C PRO A 90 -8.69 -11.83 10.38
N ILE A 91 -8.65 -10.51 10.18
CA ILE A 91 -7.90 -9.87 9.09
C ILE A 91 -6.89 -8.89 9.69
N VAL A 92 -5.68 -8.91 9.15
CA VAL A 92 -4.67 -7.88 9.37
C VAL A 92 -4.32 -7.25 8.03
N PHE A 93 -4.54 -5.96 7.89
CA PHE A 93 -4.08 -5.20 6.72
C PHE A 93 -2.62 -4.78 6.89
N PHE A 94 -1.85 -4.79 5.81
CA PHE A 94 -0.47 -4.32 5.84
C PHE A 94 -0.12 -3.52 4.59
N ASP A 95 0.80 -2.56 4.74
CA ASP A 95 1.23 -1.61 3.70
C ASP A 95 0.07 -0.76 3.16
N ARG A 96 -0.75 -1.32 2.29
CA ARG A 96 -1.97 -0.67 1.80
C ARG A 96 -3.14 -1.13 2.63
N ILE A 97 -3.55 -0.27 3.52
CA ILE A 97 -4.56 -0.55 4.54
C ILE A 97 -5.96 -0.09 4.12
N CYS A 98 -6.94 -0.62 4.81
CA CYS A 98 -8.34 -0.23 4.69
C CYS A 98 -8.74 0.61 5.92
N GLU A 99 -9.07 1.89 5.71
CA GLU A 99 -9.44 2.80 6.80
C GLU A 99 -10.87 2.58 7.30
N ASP A 100 -11.75 2.05 6.44
CA ASP A 100 -13.19 1.88 6.73
C ASP A 100 -13.50 0.61 7.52
N ILE A 101 -12.50 -0.21 7.79
CA ILE A 101 -12.65 -1.49 8.49
C ILE A 101 -11.89 -1.46 9.82
N ASN A 102 -12.60 -1.78 10.89
CA ASN A 102 -11.98 -1.96 12.21
C ASN A 102 -11.25 -3.30 12.26
N ALA A 103 -10.01 -3.33 11.81
CA ALA A 103 -9.12 -4.49 11.82
C ALA A 103 -7.71 -4.06 12.22
N SER A 104 -6.88 -5.02 12.63
CA SER A 104 -5.47 -4.76 12.91
C SER A 104 -4.74 -4.31 11.64
N GLN A 105 -3.82 -3.37 11.79
CA GLN A 105 -3.11 -2.77 10.66
C GLN A 105 -1.62 -2.67 10.95
N VAL A 106 -0.79 -2.97 9.96
CA VAL A 106 0.66 -2.83 10.01
C VAL A 106 1.10 -2.00 8.80
N PHE A 107 1.50 -0.78 9.03
CA PHE A 107 1.92 0.12 7.95
C PHE A 107 3.06 1.04 8.39
N THR A 108 3.72 1.63 7.42
CA THR A 108 4.75 2.62 7.63
C THR A 108 4.10 4.01 7.73
N ASP A 109 4.61 4.88 8.59
CA ASP A 109 4.17 6.28 8.64
C ASP A 109 4.59 7.02 7.37
N ASN A 110 3.75 6.89 6.35
CA ASN A 110 3.99 7.48 5.04
C ASN A 110 4.00 9.02 5.05
N TYR A 111 3.28 9.63 6.00
CA TYR A 111 3.29 11.08 6.20
C TYR A 111 4.66 11.52 6.70
N GLN A 112 5.11 10.93 7.78
CA GLN A 112 6.39 11.30 8.42
C GLN A 112 7.57 11.05 7.46
N ILE A 113 7.60 9.93 6.77
CA ILE A 113 8.67 9.60 5.81
C ILE A 113 8.71 10.62 4.66
N ALA A 114 7.57 11.01 4.11
CA ALA A 114 7.53 12.00 3.04
C ALA A 114 7.93 13.39 3.54
N MET A 115 7.51 13.75 4.74
CA MET A 115 7.91 14.99 5.39
C MET A 115 9.43 15.04 5.59
N GLU A 116 10.02 14.04 6.22
CA GLU A 116 11.47 13.95 6.47
C GLU A 116 12.28 13.94 5.16
N GLY A 117 11.82 13.18 4.15
CA GLY A 117 12.47 13.15 2.84
C GLY A 117 12.46 14.51 2.15
N THR A 118 11.35 15.24 2.23
CA THR A 118 11.23 16.59 1.68
C THR A 118 12.08 17.58 2.46
N GLU A 119 12.06 17.53 3.79
CA GLU A 119 12.91 18.37 4.65
C GLU A 119 14.41 18.10 4.41
N HIS A 120 14.77 16.85 4.14
CA HIS A 120 16.15 16.53 3.77
C HIS A 120 16.57 17.26 2.49
N LEU A 121 15.76 17.24 1.42
CA LEU A 121 16.06 17.98 0.20
C LEU A 121 16.16 19.49 0.46
N ILE A 122 15.27 20.05 1.27
CA ILE A 122 15.30 21.46 1.67
C ILE A 122 16.61 21.78 2.41
N SER A 123 17.06 20.91 3.31
CA SER A 123 18.31 21.08 4.05
C SER A 123 19.56 21.04 3.13
N GLN A 124 19.46 20.38 1.99
CA GLN A 124 20.50 20.39 0.95
C GLN A 124 20.44 21.63 0.04
N GLY A 125 19.52 22.55 0.29
CA GLY A 125 19.38 23.81 -0.42
C GLY A 125 18.36 23.81 -1.56
N CYS A 126 17.65 22.71 -1.77
CA CYS A 126 16.57 22.65 -2.77
C CYS A 126 15.40 23.56 -2.38
N LYS A 127 14.87 24.32 -3.33
CA LYS A 127 13.76 25.25 -3.15
C LYS A 127 12.55 24.90 -4.01
N ARG A 128 12.75 24.18 -5.08
CA ARG A 128 11.72 23.72 -6.00
C ARG A 128 11.77 22.19 -6.07
N ILE A 129 10.97 21.57 -5.26
CA ILE A 129 10.94 20.11 -5.13
C ILE A 129 9.71 19.59 -5.87
N ALA A 130 9.87 18.59 -6.73
CA ALA A 130 8.74 17.91 -7.35
C ALA A 130 8.46 16.57 -6.67
N MET A 131 7.20 16.16 -6.70
CA MET A 131 6.76 14.89 -6.17
C MET A 131 6.00 14.07 -7.22
N MET A 132 6.44 12.85 -7.44
CA MET A 132 5.67 11.84 -8.15
C MET A 132 4.71 11.18 -7.16
N ALA A 133 3.52 11.76 -7.04
CA ALA A 133 2.46 11.25 -6.18
C ALA A 133 1.72 10.08 -6.86
N GLY A 134 1.29 9.11 -6.08
CA GLY A 134 0.47 8.02 -6.56
C GLY A 134 -1.01 8.39 -6.69
N GLN A 135 -1.85 7.36 -6.81
CA GLN A 135 -3.30 7.53 -6.88
C GLN A 135 -3.86 8.05 -5.56
N GLN A 136 -4.73 9.05 -5.64
CA GLN A 136 -5.22 9.78 -4.45
C GLN A 136 -6.14 8.96 -3.53
N HIS A 137 -6.79 7.92 -4.04
CA HIS A 137 -7.64 7.04 -3.21
C HIS A 137 -6.82 6.11 -2.30
N LEU A 138 -5.52 5.89 -2.60
CA LEU A 138 -4.66 5.07 -1.76
C LEU A 138 -4.20 5.83 -0.52
N PHE A 139 -4.39 5.24 0.65
CA PHE A 139 -3.93 5.76 1.94
C PHE A 139 -2.45 6.18 1.92
N THR A 140 -1.58 5.32 1.41
CA THR A 140 -0.14 5.58 1.31
C THR A 140 0.17 6.82 0.49
N SER A 141 -0.50 6.98 -0.67
CA SER A 141 -0.28 8.12 -1.59
C SER A 141 -0.77 9.44 -1.00
N ARG A 142 -1.95 9.44 -0.36
CA ARG A 142 -2.49 10.63 0.30
C ARG A 142 -1.57 11.12 1.42
N ASN A 143 -1.12 10.22 2.26
CA ASN A 143 -0.26 10.58 3.39
C ASN A 143 1.11 11.08 2.93
N ARG A 144 1.72 10.45 1.92
CA ARG A 144 2.97 10.95 1.33
C ARG A 144 2.80 12.34 0.74
N LEU A 145 1.74 12.58 -0.02
CA LEU A 145 1.46 13.90 -0.59
C LEU A 145 1.26 14.95 0.49
N LYS A 146 0.52 14.61 1.55
CA LYS A 146 0.33 15.50 2.68
C LYS A 146 1.64 15.84 3.37
N GLY A 147 2.50 14.85 3.66
CA GLY A 147 3.80 15.07 4.27
C GLY A 147 4.70 15.98 3.44
N TYR A 148 4.73 15.79 2.13
CA TYR A 148 5.45 16.66 1.19
C TYR A 148 4.93 18.11 1.25
N ILE A 149 3.62 18.31 1.15
CA ILE A 149 2.99 19.64 1.18
C ILE A 149 3.29 20.35 2.51
N ASP A 150 3.12 19.63 3.63
CA ASP A 150 3.31 20.21 4.96
C ASP A 150 4.78 20.55 5.23
N ALA A 151 5.73 19.77 4.71
CA ALA A 151 7.15 20.09 4.76
C ALA A 151 7.48 21.40 4.01
N LEU A 152 6.97 21.56 2.78
CA LEU A 152 7.16 22.81 2.02
C LEU A 152 6.58 24.01 2.78
N LYS A 153 5.36 23.89 3.29
CA LYS A 153 4.70 24.96 4.05
C LYS A 153 5.47 25.32 5.32
N LYS A 154 5.94 24.33 6.07
CA LYS A 154 6.75 24.52 7.29
C LYS A 154 8.00 25.36 7.02
N HIS A 155 8.61 25.19 5.85
CA HIS A 155 9.80 25.92 5.44
C HIS A 155 9.51 27.17 4.57
N ASN A 156 8.25 27.61 4.51
CA ASN A 156 7.81 28.77 3.70
C ASN A 156 8.18 28.67 2.21
N LEU A 157 8.21 27.46 1.67
CA LEU A 157 8.40 27.18 0.25
C LEU A 157 7.04 27.05 -0.47
N PRO A 158 6.96 27.52 -1.74
CA PRO A 158 5.71 27.45 -2.48
C PRO A 158 5.35 26.01 -2.84
N VAL A 159 4.09 25.66 -2.64
CA VAL A 159 3.51 24.42 -3.17
C VAL A 159 3.03 24.68 -4.58
N MET A 160 3.76 24.19 -5.57
CA MET A 160 3.41 24.37 -6.99
C MET A 160 2.68 23.14 -7.51
N GLU A 161 1.49 23.32 -8.01
CA GLU A 161 0.65 22.23 -8.52
C GLU A 161 1.29 21.50 -9.70
N SER A 162 2.02 22.24 -10.55
CA SER A 162 2.82 21.69 -11.65
C SER A 162 3.95 20.75 -11.21
N HIS A 163 4.37 20.82 -9.95
CA HIS A 163 5.38 19.94 -9.37
C HIS A 163 4.79 18.70 -8.71
N ILE A 164 3.46 18.55 -8.66
CA ILE A 164 2.79 17.37 -8.13
C ILE A 164 2.26 16.54 -9.29
N ILE A 165 2.93 15.43 -9.58
CA ILE A 165 2.58 14.56 -10.70
C ILE A 165 1.84 13.34 -10.17
N HIS A 166 0.53 13.26 -10.45
CA HIS A 166 -0.28 12.11 -10.09
C HIS A 166 -0.01 10.94 -11.06
N THR A 167 0.81 10.01 -10.62
CA THR A 167 1.19 8.86 -11.43
C THR A 167 0.19 7.72 -11.27
N GLN A 168 -0.01 6.96 -12.35
CA GLN A 168 -0.76 5.69 -12.30
C GLN A 168 0.14 4.50 -11.98
N TYR A 169 1.42 4.73 -11.63
CA TYR A 169 2.45 3.71 -11.45
C TYR A 169 2.62 2.76 -12.65
N ALA A 170 2.17 3.17 -13.82
CA ALA A 170 2.41 2.42 -15.04
C ALA A 170 3.89 2.58 -15.42
N SER A 171 4.64 1.49 -15.40
CA SER A 171 6.09 1.48 -15.68
C SER A 171 6.45 2.09 -17.04
N ASN A 172 5.55 1.97 -18.02
CA ASN A 172 5.71 2.54 -19.36
C ASN A 172 5.56 4.07 -19.44
N LYS A 173 5.10 4.73 -18.37
CA LYS A 173 4.94 6.21 -18.31
C LYS A 173 5.99 6.92 -17.47
N VAL A 174 6.90 6.21 -16.84
CA VAL A 174 7.90 6.81 -15.95
C VAL A 174 8.79 7.81 -16.72
N GLU A 175 9.19 7.48 -17.94
CA GLU A 175 10.00 8.36 -18.78
C GLU A 175 9.22 9.62 -19.20
N GLU A 176 7.92 9.50 -19.51
CA GLU A 176 7.05 10.63 -19.82
C GLU A 176 6.95 11.60 -18.63
N TYR A 177 6.72 11.09 -17.44
CA TYR A 177 6.68 11.91 -16.23
C TYR A 177 8.02 12.59 -15.93
N ALA A 178 9.13 11.86 -16.09
CA ALA A 178 10.46 12.43 -15.90
C ALA A 178 10.74 13.55 -16.91
N ARG A 179 10.43 13.34 -18.19
CA ARG A 179 10.55 14.37 -19.24
C ARG A 179 9.70 15.59 -18.95
N TYR A 180 8.46 15.39 -18.48
CA TYR A 180 7.57 16.48 -18.08
C TYR A 180 8.22 17.34 -16.98
N ILE A 181 8.70 16.72 -15.91
CA ILE A 181 9.32 17.42 -14.77
C ILE A 181 10.55 18.24 -15.21
N ILE A 182 11.42 17.62 -16.01
CA ILE A 182 12.68 18.26 -16.46
C ILE A 182 12.42 19.48 -17.36
N ASN A 183 11.32 19.47 -18.11
CA ASN A 183 10.96 20.52 -19.05
C ASN A 183 10.01 21.58 -18.48
N LEU A 184 9.71 21.55 -17.19
CA LEU A 184 8.90 22.59 -16.56
C LEU A 184 9.61 23.95 -16.64
N PRO A 185 8.87 25.07 -16.90
CA PRO A 185 9.44 26.42 -16.91
C PRO A 185 10.14 26.80 -15.60
N GLN A 186 9.57 26.33 -14.48
CA GLN A 186 10.18 26.43 -13.15
C GLN A 186 10.65 25.04 -12.74
N ARG A 187 11.71 24.59 -13.36
CA ARG A 187 12.28 23.28 -13.15
C ARG A 187 12.63 23.04 -11.68
N PRO A 188 12.32 21.84 -11.14
CA PRO A 188 12.82 21.42 -9.81
C PRO A 188 14.37 21.42 -9.77
N ASP A 189 14.93 21.69 -8.61
CA ASP A 189 16.37 21.76 -8.36
C ASP A 189 16.89 20.56 -7.55
#